data_add850da5c2ce53e3a77fc67b7f1b88d
#
_entry.id   add850da5c2ce53e3a77fc67b7f1b88d
#
_cell.length_a   1.000
_cell.length_b   1.000
_cell.length_c   1.000
_cell.angle_alpha   90.00
_cell.angle_beta   90.00
_cell.angle_gamma   90.00
#
_symmetry.space_group_name_H-M   'P 1'
#
loop_
_entity.id
_entity.type
_entity.pdbx_description
1 polymer ?
#
loop_
_entity_poly.entity_id
_entity_poly.type
_entity_poly.pdbx_seq_one_letter_code
_entity_poly.pdbx_strand_id
1 'polypeptide(L)'
;SDQRKQMVQLAIEPFPYFSLEPIELIRGGRSYTYDTMVELQSKEPDTQFSFLIGGDMIASLESWYQIDELVKLVQLVGVKRPGYEAKTNYSVLQIEVPQIDLSSTTLRKRLALHQDVSLLIPESVQDYIRQEKLYESR
;
A
#
# COMPACT_ATOMS: atom_id res chain seq x y z
N SER A 1 -1.17 -8.93 -9.93
CA SER A 1 -0.09 -9.53 -10.70
C SER A 1 0.78 -10.39 -9.82
N ASP A 2 1.12 -11.59 -10.29
CA ASP A 2 1.94 -12.55 -9.53
C ASP A 2 3.33 -12.01 -9.24
N GLN A 3 3.89 -11.24 -10.16
CA GLN A 3 5.21 -10.62 -9.98
C GLN A 3 5.22 -9.58 -8.86
N ARG A 4 4.17 -8.75 -8.78
CA ARG A 4 4.02 -7.79 -7.67
C ARG A 4 3.85 -8.49 -6.34
N LYS A 5 3.04 -9.55 -6.32
CA LYS A 5 2.85 -10.40 -5.13
C LYS A 5 4.20 -10.96 -4.65
N GLN A 6 4.99 -11.51 -5.57
CA GLN A 6 6.29 -12.08 -5.24
C GLN A 6 7.26 -11.02 -4.69
N MET A 7 7.29 -9.83 -5.27
CA MET A 7 8.13 -8.74 -4.78
C MET A 7 7.75 -8.31 -3.35
N VAL A 8 6.45 -8.20 -3.07
CA VAL A 8 5.98 -7.87 -1.72
C VAL A 8 6.36 -8.97 -0.73
N GLN A 9 6.16 -10.23 -1.12
CA GLN A 9 6.51 -11.39 -0.28
C GLN A 9 8.00 -11.37 0.10
N LEU A 10 8.88 -11.10 -0.85
CA LEU A 10 10.32 -10.98 -0.62
C LEU A 10 10.66 -9.80 0.30
N ALA A 11 9.98 -8.67 0.12
CA ALA A 11 10.23 -7.47 0.91
C ALA A 11 9.86 -7.63 2.38
N ILE A 12 8.80 -8.38 2.69
CA ILE A 12 8.30 -8.56 4.06
C ILE A 12 8.88 -9.79 4.76
N GLU A 13 9.56 -10.68 4.05
CA GLU A 13 10.08 -11.95 4.58
C GLU A 13 10.91 -11.78 5.85
N PRO A 14 11.80 -10.76 5.99
CA PRO A 14 12.58 -10.57 7.22
C PRO A 14 11.76 -10.12 8.44
N PHE A 15 10.49 -9.75 8.24
CA PHE A 15 9.66 -9.15 9.29
C PHE A 15 8.53 -10.10 9.68
N PRO A 16 8.64 -10.79 10.85
CA PRO A 16 7.65 -11.83 11.22
C PRO A 16 6.25 -11.26 11.54
N TYR A 17 6.13 -9.97 11.78
CA TYR A 17 4.85 -9.30 12.06
C TYR A 17 4.14 -8.79 10.80
N PHE A 18 4.74 -8.94 9.63
CA PHE A 18 4.09 -8.65 8.35
C PHE A 18 3.63 -9.93 7.68
N SER A 19 2.46 -9.89 7.07
CA SER A 19 1.94 -10.98 6.23
C SER A 19 1.31 -10.41 4.98
N LEU A 20 1.36 -11.19 3.91
CA LEU A 20 0.72 -10.84 2.65
C LEU A 20 -0.72 -11.32 2.66
N GLU A 21 -1.67 -10.41 2.39
CA GLU A 21 -3.08 -10.77 2.23
C GLU A 21 -3.44 -10.71 0.74
N PRO A 22 -3.59 -11.86 0.07
CA PRO A 22 -3.85 -11.90 -1.36
C PRO A 22 -5.34 -11.85 -1.74
N ILE A 23 -6.23 -11.54 -0.80
CA ILE A 23 -7.69 -11.62 -1.00
C ILE A 23 -8.18 -10.88 -2.25
N GLU A 24 -7.62 -9.71 -2.53
CA GLU A 24 -8.01 -8.92 -3.70
C GLU A 24 -7.50 -9.54 -5.01
N LEU A 25 -6.34 -10.17 -4.99
CA LEU A 25 -5.81 -10.91 -6.13
C LEU A 25 -6.62 -12.17 -6.43
N ILE A 26 -7.04 -12.87 -5.39
CA ILE A 26 -7.88 -14.09 -5.49
C ILE A 26 -9.25 -13.74 -6.07
N ARG A 27 -9.85 -12.64 -5.57
CA ARG A 27 -11.15 -12.17 -6.07
C ARG A 27 -11.08 -11.77 -7.54
N GLY A 28 -9.97 -11.12 -7.95
CA GLY A 28 -9.81 -10.57 -9.29
C GLY A 28 -10.70 -9.36 -9.56
N GLY A 29 -10.50 -8.72 -10.70
CA GLY A 29 -11.28 -7.56 -11.10
C GLY A 29 -10.99 -6.32 -10.26
N ARG A 30 -11.94 -5.37 -10.24
CA ARG A 30 -11.83 -4.14 -9.48
C ARG A 30 -12.15 -4.39 -8.00
N SER A 31 -11.23 -3.97 -7.12
CA SER A 31 -11.41 -4.11 -5.69
C SER A 31 -11.78 -2.78 -5.05
N TYR A 32 -12.82 -2.80 -4.19
CA TYR A 32 -13.15 -1.68 -3.32
C TYR A 32 -12.70 -1.99 -1.90
N THR A 33 -12.15 -1.01 -1.23
CA THR A 33 -11.69 -1.16 0.17
C THR A 33 -12.79 -1.68 1.09
N TYR A 34 -14.02 -1.15 0.94
CA TYR A 34 -15.16 -1.62 1.74
C TYR A 34 -15.39 -3.12 1.60
N ASP A 35 -15.44 -3.64 0.37
CA ASP A 35 -15.68 -5.06 0.12
C ASP A 35 -14.57 -5.93 0.71
N THR A 36 -13.32 -5.49 0.56
CA THR A 36 -12.17 -6.18 1.13
C THR A 36 -12.25 -6.24 2.66
N MET A 37 -12.58 -5.14 3.31
CA MET A 37 -12.66 -5.06 4.76
C MET A 37 -13.85 -5.86 5.31
N VAL A 38 -14.98 -5.89 4.62
CA VAL A 38 -16.12 -6.74 4.98
C VAL A 38 -15.70 -8.21 4.98
N GLU A 39 -15.00 -8.64 3.95
CA GLU A 39 -14.54 -10.03 3.81
C GLU A 39 -13.51 -10.40 4.88
N LEU A 40 -12.54 -9.53 5.14
CA LEU A 40 -11.53 -9.73 6.20
C LEU A 40 -12.17 -9.77 7.59
N GLN A 41 -13.12 -8.87 7.88
CA GLN A 41 -13.84 -8.84 9.14
C GLN A 41 -14.66 -10.11 9.35
N SER A 42 -15.24 -10.65 8.27
CA SER A 42 -15.99 -11.90 8.29
C SER A 42 -15.08 -13.10 8.63
N LYS A 43 -13.85 -13.10 8.12
CA LYS A 43 -12.87 -14.17 8.40
C LYS A 43 -12.28 -14.07 9.82
N GLU A 44 -12.11 -12.86 10.32
CA GLU A 44 -11.49 -12.59 11.62
C GLU A 44 -12.35 -11.63 12.44
N PRO A 45 -13.52 -12.09 12.95
CA PRO A 45 -14.50 -11.18 13.57
C PRO A 45 -14.03 -10.56 14.89
N ASP A 46 -13.04 -11.13 15.55
CA ASP A 46 -12.48 -10.60 16.80
C ASP A 46 -11.31 -9.64 16.58
N THR A 47 -10.92 -9.38 15.32
CA THR A 47 -9.82 -8.50 14.98
C THR A 47 -10.32 -7.08 14.76
N GLN A 48 -9.65 -6.11 15.37
CA GLN A 48 -9.82 -4.69 15.04
C GLN A 48 -8.87 -4.30 13.93
N PHE A 49 -9.43 -3.85 12.82
CA PHE A 49 -8.64 -3.45 11.66
C PHE A 49 -8.42 -1.94 11.63
N SER A 50 -7.20 -1.55 11.30
CA SER A 50 -6.87 -0.18 10.91
C SER A 50 -6.42 -0.18 9.47
N PHE A 51 -6.86 0.82 8.70
CA PHE A 51 -6.52 0.92 7.29
C PHE A 51 -5.63 2.15 7.07
N LEU A 52 -4.43 1.91 6.57
CA LEU A 52 -3.43 2.96 6.37
C LEU A 52 -3.57 3.56 4.98
N ILE A 53 -3.67 4.89 4.90
CA ILE A 53 -3.79 5.63 3.64
C ILE A 53 -2.76 6.75 3.56
N GLY A 54 -2.36 7.10 2.35
CA GLY A 54 -1.55 8.29 2.13
C GLY A 54 -2.36 9.57 2.39
N GLY A 55 -1.67 10.63 2.81
CA GLY A 55 -2.34 11.91 3.15
C GLY A 55 -3.11 12.52 1.99
N ASP A 56 -2.63 12.37 0.77
CA ASP A 56 -3.30 12.86 -0.45
C ASP A 56 -4.62 12.13 -0.75
N MET A 57 -4.82 10.93 -0.21
CA MET A 57 -6.07 10.18 -0.35
C MET A 57 -7.17 10.64 0.62
N ILE A 58 -6.82 11.35 1.68
CA ILE A 58 -7.77 11.81 2.69
C ILE A 58 -8.83 12.74 2.05
N ALA A 59 -8.40 13.63 1.16
CA ALA A 59 -9.29 14.56 0.48
C ALA A 59 -10.28 13.87 -0.48
N SER A 60 -9.97 12.65 -0.94
CA SER A 60 -10.80 11.88 -1.87
C SER A 60 -11.73 10.88 -1.20
N LEU A 61 -11.74 10.81 0.14
CA LEU A 61 -12.52 9.82 0.88
C LEU A 61 -14.02 9.87 0.57
N GLU A 62 -14.56 11.05 0.31
CA GLU A 62 -15.99 11.23 -0.02
C GLU A 62 -16.41 10.44 -1.26
N SER A 63 -15.46 10.16 -2.18
CA SER A 63 -15.71 9.42 -3.41
C SER A 63 -15.59 7.91 -3.25
N TRP A 64 -15.14 7.44 -2.10
CA TRP A 64 -14.92 6.01 -1.89
C TRP A 64 -16.24 5.25 -1.75
N TYR A 65 -16.32 4.09 -2.37
CA TYR A 65 -17.48 3.22 -2.29
C TYR A 65 -17.80 2.85 -0.83
N GLN A 66 -19.05 3.12 -0.42
CA GLN A 66 -19.55 2.83 0.92
C GLN A 66 -18.67 3.40 2.05
N ILE A 67 -18.18 4.62 1.88
CA ILE A 67 -17.26 5.21 2.86
C ILE A 67 -17.91 5.34 4.25
N ASP A 68 -19.20 5.66 4.34
CA ASP A 68 -19.89 5.82 5.62
C ASP A 68 -19.93 4.49 6.40
N GLU A 69 -20.07 3.37 5.70
CA GLU A 69 -20.01 2.04 6.31
C GLU A 69 -18.58 1.58 6.60
N LEU A 70 -17.63 1.95 5.72
CA LEU A 70 -16.22 1.62 5.90
C LEU A 70 -15.66 2.21 7.20
N VAL A 71 -15.96 3.46 7.51
CA VAL A 71 -15.47 4.13 8.73
C VAL A 71 -16.02 3.52 10.01
N LYS A 72 -17.11 2.75 9.92
CA LYS A 72 -17.65 1.99 11.04
C LYS A 72 -16.93 0.65 11.23
N LEU A 73 -16.37 0.09 10.16
CA LEU A 73 -15.67 -1.20 10.17
C LEU A 73 -14.23 -1.08 10.62
N VAL A 74 -13.53 -0.01 10.23
CA VAL A 74 -12.10 0.14 10.42
C VAL A 74 -11.75 1.54 10.91
N GLN A 75 -10.62 1.65 11.62
CA GLN A 75 -10.01 2.94 11.89
C GLN A 75 -9.16 3.36 10.69
N LEU A 76 -9.50 4.49 10.09
CA LEU A 76 -8.65 5.08 9.04
C LEU A 76 -7.47 5.81 9.67
N VAL A 77 -6.27 5.51 9.18
CA VAL A 77 -5.03 6.15 9.61
C VAL A 77 -4.37 6.80 8.40
N GLY A 78 -4.31 8.12 8.41
CA GLY A 78 -3.71 8.90 7.34
C GLY A 78 -2.26 9.25 7.66
N VAL A 79 -1.35 8.94 6.75
CA VAL A 79 0.06 9.29 6.86
C VAL A 79 0.31 10.54 6.02
N LYS A 80 0.73 11.63 6.65
CA LYS A 80 0.92 12.92 5.99
C LYS A 80 2.37 13.40 6.06
N ARG A 81 2.74 14.20 5.07
CA ARG A 81 4.04 14.89 5.06
C ARG A 81 4.02 16.09 6.02
N PRO A 82 5.20 16.49 6.58
CA PRO A 82 5.27 17.68 7.43
C PRO A 82 4.69 18.93 6.75
N GLY A 83 3.89 19.67 7.48
CA GLY A 83 3.26 20.92 7.01
C GLY A 83 2.07 20.73 6.08
N TYR A 84 1.70 19.51 5.72
CA TYR A 84 0.52 19.23 4.91
C TYR A 84 -0.66 18.89 5.82
N GLU A 85 -1.78 19.60 5.62
CA GLU A 85 -3.03 19.29 6.29
C GLU A 85 -4.10 18.90 5.28
N ALA A 86 -4.65 17.70 5.45
CA ALA A 86 -5.80 17.26 4.69
C ALA A 86 -7.06 17.44 5.55
N LYS A 87 -8.06 18.08 4.97
CA LYS A 87 -9.37 18.28 5.63
C LYS A 87 -10.34 17.22 5.17
N THR A 88 -11.02 16.61 6.12
CA THR A 88 -12.06 15.61 5.86
C THR A 88 -13.12 15.67 6.96
N ASN A 89 -14.36 15.34 6.60
CA ASN A 89 -15.46 15.18 7.56
C ASN A 89 -15.47 13.82 8.23
N TYR A 90 -14.61 12.91 7.79
CA TYR A 90 -14.52 11.56 8.34
C TYR A 90 -13.49 11.47 9.46
N SER A 91 -13.69 10.52 10.38
CA SER A 91 -12.76 10.29 11.48
C SER A 91 -11.52 9.58 10.97
N VAL A 92 -10.43 10.31 10.79
CA VAL A 92 -9.15 9.80 10.34
C VAL A 92 -8.08 10.20 11.36
N LEU A 93 -7.37 9.21 11.89
CA LEU A 93 -6.20 9.47 12.71
C LEU A 93 -5.06 9.88 11.78
N GLN A 94 -4.59 11.12 11.87
CA GLN A 94 -3.52 11.63 11.02
C GLN A 94 -2.18 11.58 11.73
N ILE A 95 -1.21 10.90 11.10
CA ILE A 95 0.15 10.74 11.60
C ILE A 95 1.11 11.46 10.66
N GLU A 96 1.92 12.37 11.21
CA GLU A 96 2.97 13.04 10.47
C GLU A 96 4.23 12.17 10.43
N VAL A 97 4.80 11.99 9.23
CA VAL A 97 6.02 11.22 9.03
C VAL A 97 7.08 12.07 8.32
N PRO A 98 8.36 11.76 8.50
CA PRO A 98 9.43 12.44 7.77
C PRO A 98 9.21 12.31 6.26
N GLN A 99 9.47 13.40 5.54
CA GLN A 99 9.38 13.37 4.09
C GLN A 99 10.59 12.66 3.50
N ILE A 100 10.32 11.63 2.71
CA ILE A 100 11.32 10.94 1.89
C ILE A 100 10.93 11.19 0.44
N ASP A 101 11.82 11.83 -0.32
CA ASP A 101 11.59 12.14 -1.72
C ASP A 101 11.87 10.91 -2.61
N LEU A 102 10.93 9.97 -2.54
CA LEU A 102 11.02 8.69 -3.23
C LEU A 102 9.65 8.29 -3.74
N SER A 103 9.57 7.88 -5.00
CA SER A 103 8.32 7.42 -5.61
C SER A 103 8.56 6.18 -6.46
N SER A 104 7.51 5.40 -6.68
CA SER A 104 7.55 4.24 -7.59
C SER A 104 7.95 4.64 -9.01
N THR A 105 7.50 5.80 -9.47
CA THR A 105 7.85 6.32 -10.79
C THR A 105 9.34 6.57 -10.90
N THR A 106 9.95 7.20 -9.90
CA THR A 106 11.39 7.45 -9.85
C THR A 106 12.18 6.13 -9.84
N LEU A 107 11.75 5.16 -9.02
CA LEU A 107 12.41 3.85 -8.95
C LEU A 107 12.35 3.11 -10.28
N ARG A 108 11.19 3.05 -10.92
CA ARG A 108 11.06 2.40 -12.24
C ARG A 108 11.93 3.07 -13.30
N LYS A 109 12.03 4.39 -13.28
CA LYS A 109 12.88 5.14 -14.19
C LYS A 109 14.37 4.81 -13.97
N ARG A 110 14.82 4.76 -12.70
CA ARG A 110 16.19 4.37 -12.36
C ARG A 110 16.50 2.95 -12.81
N LEU A 111 15.59 2.02 -12.61
CA LEU A 111 15.73 0.64 -13.05
C LEU A 111 15.82 0.53 -14.57
N ALA A 112 14.98 1.25 -15.30
CA ALA A 112 15.02 1.29 -16.76
C ALA A 112 16.34 1.85 -17.31
N LEU A 113 16.98 2.76 -16.59
CA LEU A 113 18.28 3.37 -16.94
C LEU A 113 19.48 2.62 -16.32
N HIS A 114 19.25 1.47 -15.68
CA HIS A 114 20.27 0.68 -14.97
C HIS A 114 21.02 1.48 -13.91
N GLN A 115 20.36 2.46 -13.29
CA GLN A 115 20.91 3.24 -12.18
C GLN A 115 20.77 2.48 -10.85
N ASP A 116 21.64 2.81 -9.90
CA ASP A 116 21.68 2.15 -8.60
C ASP A 116 20.43 2.46 -7.76
N VAL A 117 19.80 1.40 -7.23
CA VAL A 117 18.65 1.46 -6.31
C VAL A 117 18.93 0.68 -5.02
N SER A 118 20.20 0.36 -4.74
CA SER A 118 20.60 -0.59 -3.68
C SER A 118 20.17 -0.18 -2.28
N LEU A 119 20.07 1.11 -1.98
CA LEU A 119 19.63 1.61 -0.69
C LEU A 119 18.15 2.01 -0.67
N LEU A 120 17.44 1.85 -1.78
CA LEU A 120 16.07 2.31 -1.95
C LEU A 120 15.05 1.18 -1.91
N ILE A 121 15.46 -0.03 -2.28
CA ILE A 121 14.62 -1.22 -2.24
C ILE A 121 15.41 -2.41 -1.67
N PRO A 122 14.73 -3.39 -1.03
CA PRO A 122 15.40 -4.56 -0.47
C PRO A 122 16.20 -5.35 -1.51
N GLU A 123 17.33 -5.89 -1.11
CA GLU A 123 18.22 -6.64 -2.01
C GLU A 123 17.51 -7.84 -2.67
N SER A 124 16.71 -8.58 -1.89
CA SER A 124 15.95 -9.71 -2.41
C SER A 124 14.97 -9.31 -3.53
N VAL A 125 14.38 -8.12 -3.41
CA VAL A 125 13.49 -7.56 -4.44
C VAL A 125 14.31 -7.12 -5.67
N GLN A 126 15.47 -6.50 -5.47
CA GLN A 126 16.36 -6.13 -6.57
C GLN A 126 16.82 -7.34 -7.38
N ASP A 127 17.19 -8.44 -6.69
CA ASP A 127 17.61 -9.68 -7.34
C ASP A 127 16.48 -10.27 -8.17
N TYR A 128 15.26 -10.27 -7.63
CA TYR A 128 14.07 -10.72 -8.35
C TYR A 128 13.81 -9.88 -9.61
N ILE A 129 13.88 -8.55 -9.49
CA ILE A 129 13.69 -7.62 -10.62
C ILE A 129 14.72 -7.91 -11.73
N ARG A 130 15.98 -8.12 -11.37
CA ARG A 130 17.03 -8.46 -12.32
C ARG A 130 16.81 -9.80 -12.98
N GLN A 131 16.50 -10.82 -12.20
CA GLN A 131 16.26 -12.17 -12.68
C GLN A 131 15.09 -12.24 -13.67
N GLU A 132 14.00 -11.55 -13.38
CA GLU A 132 12.79 -11.51 -14.21
C GLU A 132 12.83 -10.40 -15.27
N LYS A 133 13.91 -9.62 -15.33
CA LYS A 133 14.09 -8.49 -16.27
C LYS A 133 12.93 -7.50 -16.24
N LEU A 134 12.45 -7.18 -15.04
CA LEU A 134 11.35 -6.23 -14.86
C LEU A 134 11.84 -4.78 -14.99
N TYR A 135 10.97 -3.94 -15.53
CA TYR A 135 11.19 -2.48 -15.70
C TYR A 135 12.39 -2.12 -16.57
N GLU A 136 12.94 -3.06 -17.32
CA GLU A 136 14.01 -2.75 -18.28
C GLU A 136 13.46 -1.97 -19.47
N SER A 137 14.23 -0.96 -19.91
CA SER A 137 13.95 -0.26 -21.14
C SER A 137 14.29 -1.17 -22.33
N ARG A 138 13.38 -1.29 -23.25
CA ARG A 138 13.58 -2.06 -24.50
C ARG A 138 14.29 -1.20 -25.54
#